data_7d93cd6d97588f4cdfcc85b488d12bf8
#
_entry.id   7d93cd6d97588f4cdfcc85b488d12bf8
#
_cell.length_a   1.000
_cell.length_b   1.000
_cell.length_c   1.000
_cell.angle_alpha   90.00
_cell.angle_beta   90.00
_cell.angle_gamma   90.00
#
_symmetry.space_group_name_H-M   'P 1'
#
loop_
_entity.id
_entity.type
_entity.pdbx_description
1 polymer ?
#
loop_
_entity_poly.entity_id
_entity_poly.type
_entity_poly.pdbx_seq_one_letter_code
_entity_poly.pdbx_strand_id
1 'polypeptide(L)'
;MRGTIETLVEQFESRTLTRRELVASLSALVAGAASAVSAQTPASPGVALLAPGRSLNHASLAVTDVEKAASFYGTLLGAKVVSRPGNGGINLGLGDGFLGLYKLASPGTVNHICVGVDNFDADRLAAACKEMGVTATVDRNPANRTSGGDQLYIQAFDNHRLQIGPHGYQG
;
A
#
# COMPACT_ATOMS: atom_id res chain seq x y z
N MET A 1 26.50 -15.57 4.52
CA MET A 1 25.39 -15.60 5.48
C MET A 1 25.02 -17.00 5.96
N ARG A 2 24.76 -17.97 5.07
CA ARG A 2 24.41 -19.35 5.50
C ARG A 2 25.50 -19.99 6.38
N GLY A 3 26.76 -19.98 5.96
CA GLY A 3 27.89 -20.53 6.75
C GLY A 3 28.11 -19.85 8.10
N THR A 4 27.77 -18.55 8.22
CA THR A 4 27.92 -17.82 9.49
C THR A 4 26.86 -18.26 10.52
N ILE A 5 25.64 -18.54 10.08
CA ILE A 5 24.56 -19.05 10.94
C ILE A 5 24.88 -20.47 11.40
N GLU A 6 25.32 -21.33 10.48
CA GLU A 6 25.72 -22.71 10.78
C GLU A 6 26.85 -22.74 11.84
N THR A 7 27.86 -21.90 11.69
CA THR A 7 28.94 -21.76 12.69
C THR A 7 28.44 -21.31 14.07
N LEU A 8 27.50 -20.37 14.13
CA LEU A 8 26.93 -19.90 15.41
C LEU A 8 26.10 -21.00 16.09
N VAL A 9 25.38 -21.83 15.31
CA VAL A 9 24.62 -22.95 15.83
C VAL A 9 25.57 -24.05 16.35
N GLU A 10 26.61 -24.40 15.61
CA GLU A 10 27.64 -25.37 16.05
C GLU A 10 28.33 -24.92 17.35
N GLN A 11 28.67 -23.64 17.49
CA GLN A 11 29.25 -23.07 18.70
C GLN A 11 28.29 -23.12 19.88
N PHE A 12 26.99 -22.95 19.65
CA PHE A 12 25.98 -23.08 20.69
C PHE A 12 25.80 -24.56 21.11
N GLU A 13 25.73 -25.48 20.16
CA GLU A 13 25.59 -26.92 20.41
C GLU A 13 26.81 -27.49 21.15
N SER A 14 28.00 -27.01 20.83
CA SER A 14 29.25 -27.35 21.52
C SER A 14 29.44 -26.65 22.86
N ARG A 15 28.45 -25.85 23.31
CA ARG A 15 28.46 -25.05 24.56
C ARG A 15 29.59 -24.03 24.66
N THR A 16 30.19 -23.63 23.55
CA THR A 16 31.17 -22.55 23.49
C THR A 16 30.52 -21.17 23.36
N LEU A 17 29.18 -21.14 23.05
CA LEU A 17 28.35 -19.94 23.04
C LEU A 17 27.16 -20.11 23.98
N THR A 18 26.88 -19.10 24.80
CA THR A 18 25.66 -19.08 25.61
C THR A 18 24.45 -18.71 24.77
N ARG A 19 23.24 -19.06 25.24
CA ARG A 19 21.97 -18.68 24.57
C ARG A 19 21.86 -17.17 24.36
N ARG A 20 22.34 -16.36 25.30
CA ARG A 20 22.33 -14.89 25.22
C ARG A 20 23.26 -14.39 24.11
N GLU A 21 24.45 -14.96 24.00
CA GLU A 21 25.41 -14.61 22.95
C GLU A 21 24.94 -15.05 21.57
N LEU A 22 24.33 -16.23 21.45
CA LEU A 22 23.72 -16.68 20.20
C LEU A 22 22.62 -15.71 19.72
N VAL A 23 21.70 -15.32 20.61
CA VAL A 23 20.63 -14.38 20.28
C VAL A 23 21.19 -13.01 19.90
N ALA A 24 22.19 -12.51 20.62
CA ALA A 24 22.83 -11.23 20.30
C ALA A 24 23.54 -11.26 18.93
N SER A 25 24.24 -12.35 18.61
CA SER A 25 24.94 -12.53 17.34
C SER A 25 23.96 -12.66 16.15
N LEU A 26 22.87 -13.39 16.32
CA LEU A 26 21.81 -13.49 15.30
C LEU A 26 21.10 -12.15 15.10
N SER A 27 20.84 -11.40 16.19
CA SER A 27 20.24 -10.07 16.10
C SER A 27 21.15 -9.07 15.37
N ALA A 28 22.46 -9.13 15.59
CA ALA A 28 23.43 -8.30 14.89
C ALA A 28 23.51 -8.65 13.40
N LEU A 29 23.42 -9.94 13.04
CA LEU A 29 23.34 -10.40 11.65
C LEU A 29 22.09 -9.90 10.93
N VAL A 30 20.93 -9.90 11.60
CA VAL A 30 19.66 -9.37 11.06
C VAL A 30 19.72 -7.86 10.94
N ALA A 31 20.26 -7.15 11.94
CA ALA A 31 20.43 -5.70 11.89
C ALA A 31 21.42 -5.27 10.79
N GLY A 32 22.51 -6.00 10.60
CA GLY A 32 23.46 -5.80 9.50
C GLY A 32 22.85 -6.07 8.12
N ALA A 33 21.98 -7.08 8.02
CA ALA A 33 21.24 -7.36 6.79
C ALA A 33 20.16 -6.31 6.50
N ALA A 34 19.50 -5.77 7.54
CA ALA A 34 18.53 -4.68 7.40
C ALA A 34 19.21 -3.38 6.93
N SER A 35 20.42 -3.09 7.39
CA SER A 35 21.21 -1.96 6.89
C SER A 35 21.66 -2.14 5.43
N ALA A 36 21.86 -3.37 4.97
CA ALA A 36 22.19 -3.67 3.57
C ALA A 36 20.95 -3.62 2.65
N VAL A 37 19.74 -3.86 3.18
CA VAL A 37 18.47 -3.72 2.43
C VAL A 37 18.04 -2.26 2.31
N SER A 38 18.58 -1.35 3.14
CA SER A 38 18.40 0.10 2.99
C SER A 38 19.27 0.74 1.91
N ALA A 39 20.13 -0.02 1.24
CA ALA A 39 20.71 0.41 -0.03
C ALA A 39 19.60 0.36 -1.07
N GLN A 40 18.78 1.42 -1.11
CA GLN A 40 17.97 1.75 -2.28
C GLN A 40 18.90 1.61 -3.48
N THR A 41 18.56 0.69 -4.39
CA THR A 41 19.17 0.71 -5.72
C THR A 41 19.11 2.17 -6.17
N PRO A 42 20.24 2.82 -6.50
CA PRO A 42 20.20 4.20 -6.94
C PRO A 42 19.24 4.24 -8.11
N ALA A 43 18.18 5.03 -7.99
CA ALA A 43 17.29 5.30 -9.10
C ALA A 43 18.17 5.68 -10.29
N SER A 44 17.95 5.07 -11.44
CA SER A 44 18.68 5.39 -12.66
C SER A 44 18.77 6.92 -12.77
N PRO A 45 19.95 7.49 -13.08
CA PRO A 45 20.10 8.93 -13.15
C PRO A 45 19.07 9.49 -14.14
N GLY A 46 18.11 10.25 -13.66
CA GLY A 46 17.11 10.91 -14.49
C GLY A 46 15.64 10.67 -14.14
N VAL A 47 15.29 9.68 -13.30
CA VAL A 47 13.90 9.50 -12.88
C VAL A 47 13.68 10.20 -11.55
N ALA A 48 13.01 11.35 -11.58
CA ALA A 48 12.58 12.02 -10.35
C ALA A 48 11.57 11.17 -9.61
N LEU A 49 11.77 10.97 -8.30
CA LEU A 49 10.80 10.28 -7.45
C LEU A 49 9.52 11.14 -7.39
N LEU A 50 8.41 10.60 -7.85
CA LEU A 50 7.12 11.31 -7.88
C LEU A 50 6.68 11.72 -6.47
N ALA A 51 6.58 10.74 -5.57
CA ALA A 51 6.35 10.92 -4.14
C ALA A 51 6.70 9.60 -3.42
N PRO A 52 7.31 9.65 -2.22
CA PRO A 52 7.52 8.44 -1.43
C PRO A 52 6.18 7.83 -1.01
N GLY A 53 5.93 6.56 -1.37
CA GLY A 53 4.79 5.81 -0.85
C GLY A 53 4.96 5.56 0.65
N ARG A 54 3.91 5.85 1.44
CA ARG A 54 3.89 5.70 2.89
C ARG A 54 3.10 4.49 3.36
N SER A 55 2.01 4.19 2.66
CA SER A 55 1.10 3.11 3.03
C SER A 55 0.38 2.55 1.81
N LEU A 56 -0.02 1.29 1.88
CA LEU A 56 -1.10 0.77 1.06
C LEU A 56 -2.40 1.24 1.72
N ASN A 57 -3.00 2.32 1.16
CA ASN A 57 -4.14 2.98 1.79
C ASN A 57 -5.43 2.15 1.66
N HIS A 58 -5.77 1.70 0.43
CA HIS A 58 -6.94 0.86 0.22
C HIS A 58 -6.85 0.02 -1.06
N ALA A 59 -7.74 -0.95 -1.12
CA ALA A 59 -8.10 -1.64 -2.36
C ALA A 59 -9.59 -1.42 -2.63
N SER A 60 -9.96 -1.15 -3.89
CA SER A 60 -11.35 -1.03 -4.31
C SER A 60 -11.77 -2.24 -5.12
N LEU A 61 -12.83 -2.91 -4.68
CA LEU A 61 -13.39 -4.10 -5.31
C LEU A 61 -14.62 -3.75 -6.14
N ALA A 62 -14.69 -4.31 -7.34
CA ALA A 62 -15.89 -4.33 -8.14
C ALA A 62 -16.81 -5.45 -7.63
N VAL A 63 -18.02 -5.09 -7.19
CA VAL A 63 -19.01 -6.03 -6.65
C VAL A 63 -20.37 -5.86 -7.36
N THR A 64 -21.19 -6.90 -7.37
CA THR A 64 -22.54 -6.85 -7.93
C THR A 64 -23.52 -6.16 -6.99
N ASP A 65 -23.36 -6.37 -5.68
CA ASP A 65 -24.24 -5.86 -4.63
C ASP A 65 -23.39 -5.36 -3.48
N VAL A 66 -23.36 -4.04 -3.32
CA VAL A 66 -22.50 -3.34 -2.37
C VAL A 66 -22.87 -3.65 -0.93
N GLU A 67 -24.19 -3.67 -0.60
CA GLU A 67 -24.65 -3.92 0.77
C GLU A 67 -24.43 -5.36 1.19
N LYS A 68 -24.67 -6.34 0.31
CA LYS A 68 -24.36 -7.74 0.60
C LYS A 68 -22.86 -7.96 0.78
N ALA A 69 -22.03 -7.36 -0.06
CA ALA A 69 -20.59 -7.43 0.08
C ALA A 69 -20.12 -6.80 1.40
N ALA A 70 -20.67 -5.63 1.77
CA ALA A 70 -20.36 -4.97 3.03
C ALA A 70 -20.77 -5.83 4.25
N SER A 71 -21.96 -6.44 4.22
CA SER A 71 -22.39 -7.38 5.26
C SER A 71 -21.47 -8.58 5.37
N PHE A 72 -21.07 -9.18 4.23
CA PHE A 72 -20.16 -10.34 4.20
C PHE A 72 -18.81 -10.00 4.82
N TYR A 73 -18.14 -8.96 4.34
CA TYR A 73 -16.82 -8.58 4.85
C TYR A 73 -16.88 -8.02 6.28
N GLY A 74 -17.95 -7.31 6.63
CA GLY A 74 -18.20 -6.85 8.00
C GLY A 74 -18.31 -8.02 8.98
N THR A 75 -19.01 -9.08 8.60
CA THR A 75 -19.13 -10.30 9.43
C THR A 75 -17.82 -11.10 9.46
N LEU A 76 -17.19 -11.29 8.29
CA LEU A 76 -15.99 -12.13 8.17
C LEU A 76 -14.77 -11.51 8.85
N LEU A 77 -14.57 -10.19 8.72
CA LEU A 77 -13.38 -9.48 9.16
C LEU A 77 -13.62 -8.58 10.38
N GLY A 78 -14.86 -8.42 10.82
CA GLY A 78 -15.21 -7.42 11.84
C GLY A 78 -15.07 -5.98 11.36
N ALA A 79 -14.91 -5.76 10.04
CA ALA A 79 -14.69 -4.45 9.45
C ALA A 79 -15.94 -3.57 9.56
N LYS A 80 -15.75 -2.32 10.00
CA LYS A 80 -16.85 -1.36 10.15
C LYS A 80 -16.89 -0.39 8.97
N VAL A 81 -18.09 0.09 8.65
CA VAL A 81 -18.24 1.14 7.64
C VAL A 81 -17.58 2.43 8.16
N VAL A 82 -16.62 2.95 7.40
CA VAL A 82 -15.92 4.22 7.69
C VAL A 82 -16.43 5.37 6.83
N SER A 83 -16.90 5.08 5.61
CA SER A 83 -17.50 6.11 4.76
C SER A 83 -18.48 5.52 3.73
N ARG A 84 -19.39 6.36 3.23
CA ARG A 84 -20.35 6.05 2.16
C ARG A 84 -20.32 7.16 1.12
N PRO A 85 -19.47 7.05 0.09
CA PRO A 85 -19.44 8.01 -1.01
C PRO A 85 -20.79 8.14 -1.74
N GLY A 86 -21.06 9.32 -2.28
CA GLY A 86 -22.33 9.62 -2.99
C GLY A 86 -22.57 8.81 -4.26
N ASN A 87 -21.56 8.13 -4.76
CA ASN A 87 -21.65 7.18 -5.90
C ASN A 87 -22.27 5.81 -5.52
N GLY A 88 -22.70 5.64 -4.26
CA GLY A 88 -23.30 4.40 -3.76
C GLY A 88 -22.29 3.34 -3.30
N GLY A 89 -21.02 3.69 -3.18
CA GLY A 89 -19.99 2.83 -2.60
C GLY A 89 -20.07 2.72 -1.07
N ILE A 90 -19.38 1.72 -0.53
CA ILE A 90 -19.17 1.55 0.92
C ILE A 90 -17.70 1.27 1.15
N ASN A 91 -17.10 2.00 2.08
CA ASN A 91 -15.73 1.77 2.53
C ASN A 91 -15.74 1.14 3.92
N LEU A 92 -15.06 0.00 4.05
CA LEU A 92 -14.92 -0.76 5.29
C LEU A 92 -13.51 -0.57 5.85
N GLY A 93 -13.38 -0.05 7.07
CA GLY A 93 -12.10 0.20 7.70
C GLY A 93 -11.32 -1.09 8.00
N LEU A 94 -10.03 -1.08 7.67
CA LEU A 94 -9.06 -2.13 7.95
C LEU A 94 -7.76 -1.48 8.44
N GLY A 95 -7.55 -1.42 9.75
CA GLY A 95 -6.41 -0.71 10.33
C GLY A 95 -6.36 0.75 9.87
N ASP A 96 -5.23 1.18 9.32
CA ASP A 96 -5.02 2.55 8.82
C ASP A 96 -5.56 2.78 7.40
N GLY A 97 -6.13 1.74 6.79
CA GLY A 97 -6.68 1.77 5.44
C GLY A 97 -8.13 1.28 5.39
N PHE A 98 -8.61 0.98 4.19
CA PHE A 98 -9.97 0.48 4.01
C PHE A 98 -10.10 -0.45 2.78
N LEU A 99 -11.19 -1.20 2.77
CA LEU A 99 -11.66 -1.95 1.62
C LEU A 99 -12.85 -1.21 1.01
N GLY A 100 -12.69 -0.70 -0.21
CA GLY A 100 -13.75 -0.02 -0.95
C GLY A 100 -14.58 -1.03 -1.73
N LEU A 101 -15.91 -0.94 -1.62
CA LEU A 101 -16.88 -1.79 -2.31
C LEU A 101 -17.74 -0.93 -3.23
N TYR A 102 -17.67 -1.20 -4.53
CA TYR A 102 -18.35 -0.39 -5.53
C TYR A 102 -19.04 -1.25 -6.59
N LYS A 103 -20.22 -0.83 -7.02
CA LYS A 103 -20.90 -1.45 -8.16
C LYS A 103 -20.25 -0.94 -9.45
N LEU A 104 -19.26 -1.69 -9.94
CA LEU A 104 -18.46 -1.35 -11.11
C LEU A 104 -18.58 -2.43 -12.19
N ALA A 105 -18.07 -2.11 -13.38
CA ALA A 105 -17.88 -3.12 -14.42
C ALA A 105 -16.93 -4.24 -13.90
N SER A 106 -17.13 -5.44 -14.41
CA SER A 106 -16.33 -6.63 -14.07
C SER A 106 -16.34 -7.00 -12.58
N PRO A 107 -17.51 -7.29 -11.96
CA PRO A 107 -17.57 -7.75 -10.58
C PRO A 107 -16.68 -8.96 -10.35
N GLY A 108 -16.11 -9.04 -9.13
CA GLY A 108 -15.14 -10.09 -8.75
C GLY A 108 -13.69 -9.70 -9.05
N THR A 109 -13.42 -8.47 -9.45
CA THR A 109 -12.06 -7.96 -9.69
C THR A 109 -11.68 -6.86 -8.70
N VAL A 110 -10.36 -6.64 -8.54
CA VAL A 110 -9.83 -5.43 -7.93
C VAL A 110 -9.82 -4.32 -8.97
N ASN A 111 -10.56 -3.25 -8.75
CA ASN A 111 -10.61 -2.10 -9.66
C ASN A 111 -9.33 -1.27 -9.60
N HIS A 112 -8.84 -0.98 -8.39
CA HIS A 112 -7.58 -0.31 -8.16
C HIS A 112 -7.08 -0.54 -6.73
N ILE A 113 -5.81 -0.27 -6.54
CA ILE A 113 -5.20 -0.08 -5.22
C ILE A 113 -4.80 1.39 -5.06
N CYS A 114 -4.76 1.87 -3.82
CA CYS A 114 -4.33 3.23 -3.51
C CYS A 114 -3.09 3.24 -2.65
N VAL A 115 -2.11 4.04 -3.04
CA VAL A 115 -0.92 4.34 -2.25
C VAL A 115 -1.08 5.71 -1.61
N GLY A 116 -0.97 5.75 -0.29
CA GLY A 116 -0.95 6.99 0.49
C GLY A 116 0.42 7.64 0.46
N VAL A 117 0.48 8.94 0.21
CA VAL A 117 1.71 9.74 0.18
C VAL A 117 1.58 10.95 1.10
N ASP A 118 2.71 11.48 1.58
CA ASP A 118 2.74 12.76 2.30
C ASP A 118 2.65 13.92 1.31
N ASN A 119 2.10 15.04 1.77
CA ASN A 119 1.98 16.27 0.98
C ASN A 119 1.36 16.05 -0.40
N PHE A 120 0.28 15.27 -0.44
CA PHE A 120 -0.48 14.98 -1.65
C PHE A 120 -0.99 16.28 -2.29
N ASP A 121 -0.70 16.42 -3.58
CA ASP A 121 -1.21 17.48 -4.45
C ASP A 121 -1.44 16.86 -5.82
N ALA A 122 -2.70 16.71 -6.21
CA ALA A 122 -3.08 15.95 -7.40
C ALA A 122 -2.56 16.60 -8.68
N ASP A 123 -2.58 17.93 -8.78
CA ASP A 123 -2.14 18.64 -9.98
C ASP A 123 -0.62 18.60 -10.15
N ARG A 124 0.11 18.81 -9.07
CA ARG A 124 1.58 18.71 -9.07
C ARG A 124 2.03 17.30 -9.44
N LEU A 125 1.39 16.28 -8.86
CA LEU A 125 1.72 14.89 -9.14
C LEU A 125 1.32 14.48 -10.56
N ALA A 126 0.18 14.95 -11.08
CA ALA A 126 -0.23 14.71 -12.46
C ALA A 126 0.72 15.35 -13.47
N ALA A 127 1.20 16.58 -13.19
CA ALA A 127 2.20 17.24 -14.01
C ALA A 127 3.51 16.44 -14.06
N ALA A 128 4.00 15.97 -12.89
CA ALA A 128 5.20 15.16 -12.82
C ALA A 128 5.04 13.80 -13.53
N CYS A 129 3.88 13.15 -13.44
CA CYS A 129 3.56 11.96 -14.23
C CYS A 129 3.68 12.22 -15.73
N LYS A 130 3.16 13.36 -16.20
CA LYS A 130 3.23 13.75 -17.62
C LYS A 130 4.68 13.93 -18.09
N GLU A 131 5.53 14.55 -17.28
CA GLU A 131 6.97 14.69 -17.57
C GLU A 131 7.68 13.33 -17.67
N MET A 132 7.22 12.35 -16.90
CA MET A 132 7.72 10.97 -16.92
C MET A 132 7.11 10.12 -18.06
N GLY A 133 6.21 10.67 -18.88
CA GLY A 133 5.48 9.91 -19.90
C GLY A 133 4.42 8.95 -19.34
N VAL A 134 3.98 9.17 -18.10
CA VAL A 134 2.98 8.33 -17.42
C VAL A 134 1.60 8.97 -17.55
N THR A 135 0.61 8.19 -17.98
CA THR A 135 -0.79 8.66 -18.07
C THR A 135 -1.38 8.78 -16.65
N ALA A 136 -1.85 9.98 -16.32
CA ALA A 136 -2.51 10.28 -15.07
C ALA A 136 -3.81 11.05 -15.29
N THR A 137 -4.79 10.83 -14.42
CA THR A 137 -6.10 11.50 -14.45
C THR A 137 -6.46 11.97 -13.05
N VAL A 138 -6.82 13.24 -12.91
CA VAL A 138 -7.34 13.78 -11.65
C VAL A 138 -8.86 13.71 -11.67
N ASP A 139 -9.44 12.98 -10.72
CA ASP A 139 -10.88 12.92 -10.50
C ASP A 139 -11.29 13.95 -9.43
N ARG A 140 -12.16 14.87 -9.84
CA ARG A 140 -12.70 15.94 -8.99
C ARG A 140 -14.20 15.78 -8.71
N ASN A 141 -14.77 14.62 -9.09
CA ASN A 141 -16.19 14.38 -8.84
C ASN A 141 -16.44 14.20 -7.33
N PRO A 142 -17.20 15.11 -6.68
CA PRO A 142 -17.43 15.03 -5.25
C PRO A 142 -18.23 13.79 -4.83
N ALA A 143 -18.94 13.14 -5.73
CA ALA A 143 -19.67 11.90 -5.45
C ALA A 143 -18.73 10.70 -5.22
N ASN A 144 -17.49 10.76 -5.68
CA ASN A 144 -16.53 9.66 -5.58
C ASN A 144 -15.71 9.69 -4.27
N ARG A 145 -15.95 10.66 -3.40
CA ARG A 145 -15.21 10.81 -2.14
C ARG A 145 -16.09 11.45 -1.05
N THR A 146 -15.97 10.95 0.15
CA THR A 146 -16.73 11.49 1.31
C THR A 146 -15.91 12.54 2.06
N SER A 147 -14.60 12.31 2.23
CA SER A 147 -13.70 13.22 2.93
C SER A 147 -13.25 14.43 2.10
N GLY A 148 -13.72 14.53 0.85
CA GLY A 148 -13.35 15.61 -0.07
C GLY A 148 -11.97 15.43 -0.70
N GLY A 149 -11.51 16.46 -1.39
CA GLY A 149 -10.22 16.47 -2.09
C GLY A 149 -10.23 15.74 -3.43
N ASP A 150 -9.18 15.92 -4.19
CA ASP A 150 -9.00 15.31 -5.49
C ASP A 150 -8.45 13.90 -5.38
N GLN A 151 -8.69 13.05 -6.38
CA GLN A 151 -8.12 11.74 -6.51
C GLN A 151 -7.25 11.68 -7.76
N LEU A 152 -6.06 11.12 -7.65
CA LEU A 152 -5.16 10.94 -8.78
C LEU A 152 -5.08 9.47 -9.14
N TYR A 153 -5.41 9.14 -10.38
CA TYR A 153 -5.28 7.79 -10.93
C TYR A 153 -4.19 7.75 -11.98
N ILE A 154 -3.38 6.71 -11.91
CA ILE A 154 -2.27 6.45 -12.81
C ILE A 154 -2.52 5.13 -13.53
N GLN A 155 -2.27 5.11 -14.85
CA GLN A 155 -2.15 3.89 -15.62
C GLN A 155 -0.74 3.31 -15.40
N ALA A 156 -0.64 2.29 -14.57
CA ALA A 156 0.61 1.62 -14.22
C ALA A 156 0.94 0.48 -15.20
N PHE A 157 1.97 -0.32 -14.90
CA PHE A 157 2.36 -1.48 -15.70
C PHE A 157 1.19 -2.45 -15.93
N ASP A 158 1.14 -3.08 -17.09
CA ASP A 158 0.14 -4.08 -17.48
C ASP A 158 -1.30 -3.59 -17.31
N ASN A 159 -1.52 -2.30 -17.54
CA ASN A 159 -2.82 -1.63 -17.39
C ASN A 159 -3.41 -1.65 -15.96
N HIS A 160 -2.62 -1.94 -14.93
CA HIS A 160 -3.09 -1.78 -13.56
C HIS A 160 -3.44 -0.32 -13.28
N ARG A 161 -4.60 -0.11 -12.65
CA ARG A 161 -5.01 1.21 -12.19
C ARG A 161 -4.49 1.43 -10.76
N LEU A 162 -3.62 2.41 -10.60
CA LEU A 162 -3.10 2.85 -9.32
C LEU A 162 -3.71 4.19 -8.94
N GLN A 163 -4.25 4.31 -7.74
CA GLN A 163 -4.60 5.59 -7.15
C GLN A 163 -3.45 6.08 -6.27
N ILE A 164 -3.20 7.38 -6.29
CA ILE A 164 -2.37 8.06 -5.29
C ILE A 164 -3.27 9.03 -4.52
N GLY A 165 -3.20 9.00 -3.21
CA GLY A 165 -3.98 9.85 -2.33
C GLY A 165 -3.16 10.31 -1.12
N PRO A 166 -3.71 11.18 -0.27
CA PRO A 166 -3.06 11.57 0.96
C PRO A 166 -2.93 10.36 1.91
N HIS A 167 -1.83 10.29 2.65
CA HIS A 167 -1.69 9.33 3.73
C HIS A 167 -2.82 9.53 4.75
N GLY A 168 -3.45 8.45 5.20
CA GLY A 168 -4.60 8.51 6.11
C GLY A 168 -5.95 8.83 5.46
N TYR A 169 -6.03 8.85 4.13
CA TYR A 169 -7.31 9.00 3.42
C TYR A 169 -8.30 7.87 3.78
N GLN A 170 -9.58 8.22 4.02
CA GLN A 170 -10.62 7.28 4.46
C GLN A 170 -11.81 7.15 3.46
N GLY A 171 -11.62 7.61 2.23
CA GLY A 171 -12.62 7.51 1.16
C GLY A 171 -13.58 8.67 1.04
#